data_7629be1492f6ca708b474447acbcc370
#
_entry.id   7629be1492f6ca708b474447acbcc370
#
_cell.length_a   1.000
_cell.length_b   1.000
_cell.length_c   1.000
_cell.angle_alpha   90.00
_cell.angle_beta   90.00
_cell.angle_gamma   90.00
#
_symmetry.space_group_name_H-M   'P 1'
#
loop_
_entity.id
_entity.type
_entity.pdbx_description
1 polymer ?
#
loop_
_entity_poly.entity_id
_entity_poly.type
_entity_poly.pdbx_seq_one_letter_code
_entity_poly.pdbx_strand_id
1 'polypeptide(L)'
;MNISTVDIVVFSSYCLLILFIGLYVSREKKGKEKSAEDYFLAGKSLPWWAIGASLIAANISAEQFIGMSGSGFALGLAIASYEWMAAITLLIVGKYFLPIFIEKGLYTIPEFIEKRFSTELKTILAIFWIALFVFVNLTTVLYLGGLALDTVMGSGDGSILINAIIGLALFAAAYSLWGGLAAVA
;
A
#
# COMPACT_ATOMS: atom_id res chain seq x y z
N MET A 1 -18.26 -8.94 -20.19
CA MET A 1 -17.29 -10.01 -20.58
C MET A 1 -17.66 -11.26 -19.79
N ASN A 2 -17.74 -12.46 -20.43
CA ASN A 2 -17.96 -13.70 -19.67
C ASN A 2 -16.61 -14.19 -19.18
N ILE A 3 -16.37 -14.08 -17.86
CA ILE A 3 -15.19 -14.63 -17.24
C ILE A 3 -15.26 -16.15 -17.31
N SER A 4 -14.21 -16.74 -17.85
CA SER A 4 -14.05 -18.19 -17.92
C SER A 4 -13.79 -18.76 -16.52
N THR A 5 -14.22 -20.01 -16.29
CA THR A 5 -13.84 -20.73 -15.05
C THR A 5 -12.32 -20.77 -14.87
N VAL A 6 -11.55 -20.80 -15.95
CA VAL A 6 -10.09 -20.75 -15.92
C VAL A 6 -9.59 -19.43 -15.33
N ASP A 7 -10.18 -18.30 -15.69
CA ASP A 7 -9.79 -16.98 -15.19
C ASP A 7 -10.02 -16.89 -13.67
N ILE A 8 -11.16 -17.40 -13.20
CA ILE A 8 -11.47 -17.45 -11.76
C ILE A 8 -10.47 -18.32 -11.01
N VAL A 9 -10.12 -19.49 -11.55
CA VAL A 9 -9.15 -20.40 -10.94
C VAL A 9 -7.76 -19.75 -10.88
N VAL A 10 -7.31 -19.11 -11.96
CA VAL A 10 -6.01 -18.43 -12.01
C VAL A 10 -5.97 -17.27 -11.01
N PHE A 11 -7.00 -16.42 -10.99
CA PHE A 11 -7.08 -15.30 -10.05
C PHE A 11 -7.09 -15.76 -8.59
N SER A 12 -7.94 -16.73 -8.28
CA SER A 12 -8.03 -17.27 -6.90
C SER A 12 -6.73 -17.94 -6.47
N SER A 13 -6.11 -18.72 -7.36
CA SER A 13 -4.81 -19.35 -7.09
C SER A 13 -3.71 -18.32 -6.83
N TYR A 14 -3.68 -17.25 -7.60
CA TYR A 14 -2.74 -16.14 -7.39
C TYR A 14 -2.94 -15.45 -6.04
N CYS A 15 -4.19 -15.11 -5.68
CA CYS A 15 -4.50 -14.52 -4.39
C CYS A 15 -4.10 -15.42 -3.21
N LEU A 16 -4.39 -16.73 -3.30
CA LEU A 16 -4.01 -17.69 -2.27
C LEU A 16 -2.49 -17.86 -2.16
N LEU A 17 -1.78 -17.86 -3.29
CA LEU A 17 -0.33 -17.94 -3.33
C LEU A 17 0.32 -16.75 -2.65
N ILE A 18 -0.12 -15.53 -2.96
CA ILE A 18 0.40 -14.30 -2.34
C ILE A 18 0.13 -14.30 -0.83
N LEU A 19 -1.10 -14.63 -0.40
CA LEU A 19 -1.43 -14.77 1.01
C LEU A 19 -0.52 -15.77 1.71
N PHE A 20 -0.33 -16.94 1.10
CA PHE A 20 0.52 -17.98 1.66
C PHE A 20 1.98 -17.53 1.78
N ILE A 21 2.54 -16.91 0.75
CA ILE A 21 3.92 -16.41 0.77
C ILE A 21 4.06 -15.32 1.84
N GLY A 22 3.16 -14.33 1.88
CA GLY A 22 3.21 -13.24 2.84
C GLY A 22 3.14 -13.75 4.29
N LEU A 23 2.21 -14.63 4.58
CA LEU A 23 2.08 -15.23 5.91
C LEU A 23 3.24 -16.17 6.24
N TYR A 24 3.80 -16.89 5.26
CA TYR A 24 4.95 -17.76 5.45
C TYR A 24 6.21 -16.96 5.79
N VAL A 25 6.49 -15.89 5.05
CA VAL A 25 7.65 -15.00 5.28
C VAL A 25 7.54 -14.27 6.62
N SER A 26 6.32 -13.89 7.02
CA SER A 26 6.07 -13.21 8.28
C SER A 26 5.98 -14.14 9.49
N ARG A 27 6.16 -15.45 9.30
CA ARG A 27 6.07 -16.44 10.37
C ARG A 27 7.11 -16.21 11.45
N GLU A 28 6.69 -16.31 12.70
CA GLU A 28 7.56 -16.19 13.87
C GLU A 28 8.60 -17.32 13.91
N LYS A 29 9.83 -16.96 14.21
CA LYS A 29 10.83 -17.95 14.66
C LYS A 29 10.37 -18.48 16.03
N LYS A 30 10.27 -19.81 16.18
CA LYS A 30 9.84 -20.46 17.41
C LYS A 30 10.51 -19.83 18.65
N GLY A 31 9.70 -19.29 19.57
CA GLY A 31 10.14 -18.80 20.86
C GLY A 31 10.43 -17.29 20.97
N LYS A 32 10.04 -16.48 19.99
CA LYS A 32 10.20 -15.02 20.06
C LYS A 32 8.87 -14.35 19.72
N GLU A 33 8.30 -13.59 20.65
CA GLU A 33 7.17 -12.72 20.36
C GLU A 33 7.61 -11.58 19.44
N LYS A 34 6.76 -11.22 18.48
CA LYS A 34 7.03 -10.07 17.58
C LYS A 34 7.13 -8.80 18.40
N SER A 35 8.26 -8.14 18.33
CA SER A 35 8.40 -6.80 18.85
C SER A 35 7.65 -5.79 17.94
N ALA A 36 7.39 -4.58 18.45
CA ALA A 36 6.85 -3.51 17.61
C ALA A 36 7.78 -3.23 16.42
N GLU A 37 9.10 -3.36 16.59
CA GLU A 37 10.07 -3.20 15.52
C GLU A 37 9.95 -4.30 14.46
N ASP A 38 9.73 -5.55 14.85
CA ASP A 38 9.53 -6.67 13.93
C ASP A 38 8.23 -6.49 13.14
N TYR A 39 7.17 -6.00 13.79
CA TYR A 39 5.86 -5.82 13.15
C TYR A 39 5.83 -4.62 12.18
N PHE A 40 6.35 -3.46 12.62
CA PHE A 40 6.26 -2.21 11.83
C PHE A 40 7.45 -1.98 10.90
N LEU A 41 8.61 -2.60 11.14
CA LEU A 41 9.83 -2.39 10.37
C LEU A 41 10.40 -3.68 9.77
N ALA A 42 9.65 -4.80 9.83
CA ALA A 42 10.11 -6.13 9.39
C ALA A 42 11.49 -6.51 10.00
N GLY A 43 11.76 -6.09 11.23
CA GLY A 43 13.04 -6.31 11.93
C GLY A 43 14.26 -5.73 11.18
N LYS A 44 14.08 -4.77 10.27
CA LYS A 44 15.11 -4.21 9.37
C LYS A 44 15.86 -5.25 8.55
N SER A 45 15.20 -6.37 8.24
CA SER A 45 15.83 -7.53 7.61
C SER A 45 15.56 -7.63 6.10
N LEU A 46 14.74 -6.73 5.54
CA LEU A 46 14.39 -6.75 4.12
C LEU A 46 15.62 -6.40 3.26
N PRO A 47 15.92 -7.19 2.23
CA PRO A 47 16.98 -6.87 1.29
C PRO A 47 16.61 -5.67 0.42
N TRP A 48 17.59 -4.94 -0.10
CA TRP A 48 17.40 -3.72 -0.88
C TRP A 48 16.42 -3.86 -2.07
N TRP A 49 16.46 -4.99 -2.75
CA TRP A 49 15.57 -5.28 -3.88
C TRP A 49 14.10 -5.46 -3.43
N ALA A 50 13.86 -6.08 -2.26
CA ALA A 50 12.52 -6.23 -1.71
C ALA A 50 11.96 -4.86 -1.27
N ILE A 51 12.79 -4.01 -0.67
CA ILE A 51 12.42 -2.63 -0.33
C ILE A 51 12.06 -1.86 -1.60
N GLY A 52 12.88 -1.96 -2.65
CA GLY A 52 12.60 -1.31 -3.94
C GLY A 52 11.31 -1.80 -4.59
N ALA A 53 11.09 -3.11 -4.64
CA ALA A 53 9.87 -3.71 -5.16
C ALA A 53 8.62 -3.30 -4.36
N SER A 54 8.72 -3.29 -3.03
CA SER A 54 7.66 -2.85 -2.14
C SER A 54 7.31 -1.37 -2.31
N LEU A 55 8.30 -0.51 -2.48
CA LEU A 55 8.08 0.92 -2.77
C LEU A 55 7.37 1.13 -4.11
N ILE A 56 7.75 0.39 -5.15
CA ILE A 56 7.07 0.44 -6.46
C ILE A 56 5.64 -0.07 -6.31
N ALA A 57 5.44 -1.21 -5.66
CA ALA A 57 4.12 -1.81 -5.47
C ALA A 57 3.19 -0.91 -4.63
N ALA A 58 3.72 -0.22 -3.61
CA ALA A 58 2.96 0.72 -2.78
C ALA A 58 2.50 1.97 -3.57
N ASN A 59 3.23 2.35 -4.62
CA ASN A 59 2.86 3.48 -5.48
C ASN A 59 1.91 3.08 -6.61
N ILE A 60 1.91 1.81 -7.05
CA ILE A 60 1.02 1.33 -8.10
C ILE A 60 -0.26 0.79 -7.47
N SER A 61 -1.31 1.57 -7.52
CA SER A 61 -2.64 1.21 -7.02
C SER A 61 -3.68 1.14 -8.15
N ALA A 62 -4.92 0.81 -7.82
CA ALA A 62 -6.04 0.88 -8.75
C ALA A 62 -6.24 2.30 -9.34
N GLU A 63 -5.75 3.33 -8.64
CA GLU A 63 -5.76 4.71 -9.11
C GLU A 63 -4.91 4.89 -10.37
N GLN A 64 -3.72 4.31 -10.45
CA GLN A 64 -2.88 4.35 -11.65
C GLN A 64 -3.54 3.59 -12.81
N PHE A 65 -4.10 2.42 -12.55
CA PHE A 65 -4.73 1.63 -13.60
C PHE A 65 -5.97 2.28 -14.19
N ILE A 66 -6.85 2.84 -13.38
CA ILE A 66 -8.13 3.41 -13.82
C ILE A 66 -8.01 4.93 -14.00
N GLY A 67 -7.54 5.64 -12.96
CA GLY A 67 -7.50 7.10 -12.96
C GLY A 67 -6.46 7.65 -13.93
N MET A 68 -5.21 7.21 -13.81
CA MET A 68 -4.13 7.73 -14.67
C MET A 68 -4.23 7.24 -16.10
N SER A 69 -4.67 6.01 -16.34
CA SER A 69 -4.87 5.53 -17.72
C SER A 69 -6.01 6.31 -18.43
N GLY A 70 -7.11 6.60 -17.72
CA GLY A 70 -8.18 7.45 -18.22
C GLY A 70 -7.70 8.89 -18.47
N SER A 71 -6.94 9.47 -17.56
CA SER A 71 -6.34 10.79 -17.74
C SER A 71 -5.31 10.81 -18.88
N GLY A 72 -4.52 9.74 -19.02
CA GLY A 72 -3.59 9.57 -20.15
C GLY A 72 -4.29 9.52 -21.50
N PHE A 73 -5.44 8.87 -21.57
CA PHE A 73 -6.27 8.87 -22.76
C PHE A 73 -6.82 10.26 -23.10
N ALA A 74 -7.25 11.03 -22.09
CA ALA A 74 -7.86 12.35 -22.28
C ALA A 74 -6.84 13.47 -22.53
N LEU A 75 -5.71 13.46 -21.79
CA LEU A 75 -4.72 14.55 -21.73
C LEU A 75 -3.39 14.19 -22.43
N GLY A 76 -3.21 12.94 -22.81
CA GLY A 76 -1.98 12.46 -23.42
C GLY A 76 -0.81 12.37 -22.41
N LEU A 77 0.42 12.47 -22.95
CA LEU A 77 1.65 12.27 -22.18
C LEU A 77 1.85 13.28 -21.04
N ALA A 78 1.13 14.39 -21.01
CA ALA A 78 1.24 15.41 -19.97
C ALA A 78 1.03 14.84 -18.56
N ILE A 79 0.20 13.78 -18.41
CA ILE A 79 -0.04 13.14 -17.11
C ILE A 79 1.22 12.45 -16.54
N ALA A 80 2.14 12.02 -17.40
CA ALA A 80 3.38 11.38 -16.96
C ALA A 80 4.30 12.34 -16.18
N SER A 81 4.15 13.64 -16.33
CA SER A 81 4.93 14.64 -15.59
C SER A 81 4.72 14.53 -14.08
N TYR A 82 3.53 14.07 -13.65
CA TYR A 82 3.22 13.81 -12.24
C TYR A 82 4.15 12.75 -11.63
N GLU A 83 4.29 11.63 -12.30
CA GLU A 83 5.16 10.52 -11.85
C GLU A 83 6.64 10.90 -11.93
N TRP A 84 7.06 11.65 -12.95
CA TRP A 84 8.44 12.10 -13.07
C TRP A 84 8.84 13.06 -11.94
N MET A 85 7.95 13.97 -11.57
CA MET A 85 8.19 14.86 -10.41
C MET A 85 8.26 14.07 -9.11
N ALA A 86 7.40 13.07 -8.92
CA ALA A 86 7.44 12.20 -7.76
C ALA A 86 8.76 11.42 -7.68
N ALA A 87 9.25 10.87 -8.79
CA ALA A 87 10.53 10.15 -8.85
C ALA A 87 11.72 11.05 -8.46
N ILE A 88 11.77 12.27 -8.98
CA ILE A 88 12.82 13.25 -8.63
C ILE A 88 12.75 13.60 -7.14
N THR A 89 11.55 13.83 -6.61
CA THR A 89 11.34 14.14 -5.20
C THR A 89 11.81 12.98 -4.30
N LEU A 90 11.48 11.74 -4.66
CA LEU A 90 11.93 10.55 -3.91
C LEU A 90 13.45 10.40 -3.91
N LEU A 91 14.13 10.71 -5.02
CA LEU A 91 15.60 10.71 -5.06
C LEU A 91 16.20 11.76 -4.13
N ILE A 92 15.63 12.96 -4.09
CA ILE A 92 16.07 14.03 -3.18
C ILE A 92 15.85 13.59 -1.71
N VAL A 93 14.67 13.07 -1.40
CA VAL A 93 14.34 12.58 -0.05
C VAL A 93 15.28 11.44 0.35
N GLY A 94 15.49 10.46 -0.53
CA GLY A 94 16.37 9.32 -0.26
C GLY A 94 17.83 9.74 -0.04
N LYS A 95 18.31 10.72 -0.78
CA LYS A 95 19.72 11.16 -0.69
C LYS A 95 19.98 12.09 0.51
N TYR A 96 19.09 13.01 0.81
CA TYR A 96 19.35 14.07 1.78
C TYR A 96 18.59 13.91 3.10
N PHE A 97 17.34 13.45 3.06
CA PHE A 97 16.52 13.37 4.27
C PHE A 97 16.59 12.00 4.95
N LEU A 98 16.60 10.91 4.18
CA LEU A 98 16.64 9.57 4.75
C LEU A 98 17.86 9.30 5.64
N PRO A 99 19.10 9.72 5.28
CA PRO A 99 20.26 9.57 6.17
C PRO A 99 20.06 10.25 7.52
N ILE A 100 19.45 11.44 7.55
CA ILE A 100 19.16 12.19 8.78
C ILE A 100 18.15 11.42 9.66
N PHE A 101 17.12 10.84 9.05
CA PHE A 101 16.13 10.04 9.75
C PHE A 101 16.75 8.78 10.38
N ILE A 102 17.61 8.10 9.63
CA ILE A 102 18.30 6.89 10.10
C ILE A 102 19.26 7.23 11.23
N GLU A 103 20.09 8.28 11.08
CA GLU A 103 21.06 8.70 12.11
C GLU A 103 20.37 9.10 13.41
N LYS A 104 19.23 9.78 13.32
CA LYS A 104 18.44 10.21 14.49
C LYS A 104 17.50 9.15 15.04
N GLY A 105 17.44 7.95 14.44
CA GLY A 105 16.55 6.87 14.84
C GLY A 105 15.08 7.22 14.74
N LEU A 106 14.69 7.99 13.71
CA LEU A 106 13.32 8.43 13.48
C LEU A 106 12.60 7.42 12.58
N TYR A 107 11.42 6.97 13.00
CA TYR A 107 10.62 6.01 12.24
C TYR A 107 9.47 6.66 11.47
N THR A 108 9.01 7.82 11.93
CA THR A 108 7.83 8.49 11.35
C THR A 108 8.02 10.00 11.28
N ILE A 109 7.32 10.65 10.35
CA ILE A 109 7.29 12.11 10.26
C ILE A 109 6.70 12.76 11.51
N PRO A 110 5.60 12.26 12.13
CA PRO A 110 5.13 12.79 13.40
C PRO A 110 6.17 12.76 14.52
N GLU A 111 7.00 11.71 14.60
CA GLU A 111 8.10 11.65 15.58
C GLU A 111 9.18 12.72 15.32
N PHE A 112 9.50 12.97 14.06
CA PHE A 112 10.39 14.08 13.70
C PHE A 112 9.83 15.42 14.15
N ILE A 113 8.53 15.66 13.94
CA ILE A 113 7.85 16.89 14.38
C ILE A 113 7.88 17.03 15.90
N GLU A 114 7.68 15.94 16.65
CA GLU A 114 7.79 15.93 18.11
C GLU A 114 9.16 16.38 18.59
N LYS A 115 10.23 15.79 18.04
CA LYS A 115 11.61 16.11 18.43
C LYS A 115 12.03 17.53 18.04
N ARG A 116 11.41 18.12 17.03
CA ARG A 116 11.76 19.46 16.53
C ARG A 116 10.89 20.57 17.09
N PHE A 117 9.62 20.30 17.38
CA PHE A 117 8.63 21.32 17.76
C PHE A 117 7.94 21.00 19.09
N SER A 118 6.91 20.15 19.09
CA SER A 118 6.17 19.78 20.31
C SER A 118 5.40 18.50 20.15
N THR A 119 5.08 17.85 21.29
CA THR A 119 4.22 16.67 21.36
C THR A 119 2.78 16.96 20.92
N GLU A 120 2.29 18.18 21.18
CA GLU A 120 0.96 18.61 20.75
C GLU A 120 0.85 18.64 19.24
N LEU A 121 1.83 19.23 18.55
CA LEU A 121 1.87 19.31 17.10
C LEU A 121 1.99 17.90 16.47
N LYS A 122 2.78 17.00 17.05
CA LYS A 122 2.83 15.58 16.66
C LYS A 122 1.44 14.96 16.69
N THR A 123 0.72 15.14 17.81
CA THR A 123 -0.59 14.52 18.02
C THR A 123 -1.61 15.04 17.00
N ILE A 124 -1.67 16.34 16.78
CA ILE A 124 -2.55 16.96 15.78
C ILE A 124 -2.22 16.41 14.39
N LEU A 125 -0.95 16.37 14.02
CA LEU A 125 -0.51 15.86 12.73
C LEU A 125 -0.84 14.36 12.56
N ALA A 126 -0.64 13.55 13.59
CA ALA A 126 -0.96 12.13 13.57
C ALA A 126 -2.47 11.89 13.37
N ILE A 127 -3.32 12.60 14.09
CA ILE A 127 -4.78 12.53 13.92
C ILE A 127 -5.18 12.95 12.51
N PHE A 128 -4.63 14.05 12.01
CA PHE A 128 -4.89 14.54 10.65
C PHE A 128 -4.52 13.49 9.60
N TRP A 129 -3.32 12.90 9.70
CA TRP A 129 -2.87 11.86 8.77
C TRP A 129 -3.73 10.61 8.84
N ILE A 130 -4.09 10.13 10.04
CA ILE A 130 -4.97 8.97 10.20
C ILE A 130 -6.33 9.25 9.55
N ALA A 131 -6.91 10.42 9.80
CA ALA A 131 -8.19 10.80 9.19
C ALA A 131 -8.09 10.84 7.65
N LEU A 132 -7.02 11.44 7.11
CA LEU A 132 -6.78 11.53 5.68
C LEU A 132 -6.60 10.14 5.04
N PHE A 133 -5.80 9.28 5.67
CA PHE A 133 -5.60 7.92 5.16
C PHE A 133 -6.87 7.07 5.21
N VAL A 134 -7.66 7.16 6.27
CA VAL A 134 -8.88 6.34 6.42
C VAL A 134 -10.00 6.87 5.52
N PHE A 135 -10.31 8.17 5.59
CA PHE A 135 -11.49 8.72 4.90
C PHE A 135 -11.24 9.06 3.43
N VAL A 136 -10.02 9.32 3.03
CA VAL A 136 -9.70 9.68 1.65
C VAL A 136 -8.97 8.55 0.95
N ASN A 137 -7.77 8.23 1.38
CA ASN A 137 -6.89 7.30 0.65
C ASN A 137 -7.45 5.88 0.59
N LEU A 138 -7.75 5.28 1.74
CA LEU A 138 -8.28 3.91 1.81
C LEU A 138 -9.63 3.78 1.10
N THR A 139 -10.50 4.77 1.26
CA THR A 139 -11.81 4.80 0.59
C THR A 139 -11.65 4.85 -0.92
N THR A 140 -10.77 5.72 -1.41
CA THR A 140 -10.51 5.87 -2.86
C THR A 140 -9.93 4.59 -3.46
N VAL A 141 -8.92 4.00 -2.81
CA VAL A 141 -8.26 2.78 -3.30
C VAL A 141 -9.23 1.59 -3.32
N LEU A 142 -10.02 1.41 -2.26
CA LEU A 142 -11.02 0.34 -2.20
C LEU A 142 -12.14 0.55 -3.23
N TYR A 143 -12.60 1.78 -3.41
CA TYR A 143 -13.63 2.08 -4.40
C TYR A 143 -13.14 1.82 -5.83
N LEU A 144 -11.96 2.32 -6.20
CA LEU A 144 -11.39 2.11 -7.53
C LEU A 144 -11.03 0.63 -7.78
N GLY A 145 -10.53 -0.06 -6.76
CA GLY A 145 -10.30 -1.50 -6.82
C GLY A 145 -11.59 -2.29 -7.02
N GLY A 146 -12.64 -1.94 -6.29
CA GLY A 146 -13.97 -2.52 -6.45
C GLY A 146 -14.57 -2.24 -7.84
N LEU A 147 -14.39 -1.02 -8.34
CA LEU A 147 -14.83 -0.63 -9.68
C LEU A 147 -14.10 -1.42 -10.78
N ALA A 148 -12.78 -1.64 -10.61
CA ALA A 148 -12.00 -2.48 -11.51
C ALA A 148 -12.56 -3.90 -11.57
N LEU A 149 -12.82 -4.50 -10.39
CA LEU A 149 -13.39 -5.84 -10.31
C LEU A 149 -14.79 -5.91 -10.89
N ASP A 150 -15.65 -4.93 -10.64
CA ASP A 150 -16.98 -4.87 -11.19
C ASP A 150 -16.97 -4.75 -12.74
N THR A 151 -16.01 -3.99 -13.26
CA THR A 151 -15.83 -3.84 -14.72
C THR A 151 -15.31 -5.13 -15.36
N VAL A 152 -14.40 -5.84 -14.73
CA VAL A 152 -13.77 -7.05 -15.27
C VAL A 152 -14.61 -8.29 -15.00
N MET A 153 -15.14 -8.47 -13.80
CA MET A 153 -15.86 -9.66 -13.35
C MET A 153 -17.37 -9.54 -13.41
N GLY A 154 -17.89 -8.34 -13.34
CA GLY A 154 -19.32 -8.02 -13.44
C GLY A 154 -19.72 -7.50 -14.81
N SER A 155 -20.87 -6.84 -14.86
CA SER A 155 -21.38 -6.15 -16.06
C SER A 155 -20.89 -4.70 -16.15
N GLY A 156 -20.17 -4.20 -15.15
CA GLY A 156 -19.78 -2.79 -15.04
C GLY A 156 -20.94 -1.86 -14.68
N ASP A 157 -22.03 -2.43 -14.19
CA ASP A 157 -23.25 -1.72 -13.78
C ASP A 157 -23.30 -1.44 -12.26
N GLY A 158 -22.25 -1.80 -11.53
CA GLY A 158 -22.17 -1.67 -10.08
C GLY A 158 -22.78 -2.83 -9.29
N SER A 159 -23.23 -3.88 -9.96
CA SER A 159 -23.95 -5.00 -9.32
C SER A 159 -23.13 -5.74 -8.27
N ILE A 160 -21.82 -5.86 -8.49
CA ILE A 160 -20.90 -6.54 -7.56
C ILE A 160 -19.96 -5.57 -6.82
N LEU A 161 -20.04 -4.27 -7.07
CA LEU A 161 -19.14 -3.26 -6.55
C LEU A 161 -18.96 -3.33 -5.02
N ILE A 162 -20.07 -3.37 -4.28
CA ILE A 162 -20.03 -3.42 -2.81
C ILE A 162 -19.39 -4.71 -2.32
N ASN A 163 -19.74 -5.84 -2.92
CA ASN A 163 -19.17 -7.13 -2.55
C ASN A 163 -17.66 -7.18 -2.86
N ALA A 164 -17.25 -6.59 -3.97
CA ALA A 164 -15.85 -6.47 -4.34
C ALA A 164 -15.06 -5.60 -3.34
N ILE A 165 -15.61 -4.45 -2.93
CA ILE A 165 -15.01 -3.57 -1.91
C ILE A 165 -14.84 -4.33 -0.59
N ILE A 166 -15.89 -5.01 -0.12
CA ILE A 166 -15.84 -5.78 1.12
C ILE A 166 -14.80 -6.91 1.02
N GLY A 167 -14.79 -7.64 -0.10
CA GLY A 167 -13.82 -8.69 -0.35
C GLY A 167 -12.37 -8.19 -0.32
N LEU A 168 -12.09 -7.09 -1.01
CA LEU A 168 -10.76 -6.46 -1.01
C LEU A 168 -10.36 -5.97 0.40
N ALA A 169 -11.28 -5.35 1.12
CA ALA A 169 -11.01 -4.86 2.48
C ALA A 169 -10.69 -6.01 3.43
N LEU A 170 -11.48 -7.09 3.40
CA LEU A 170 -11.23 -8.27 4.23
C LEU A 170 -9.92 -8.97 3.87
N PHE A 171 -9.63 -9.09 2.57
CA PHE A 171 -8.38 -9.67 2.09
C PHE A 171 -7.17 -8.87 2.57
N ALA A 172 -7.19 -7.53 2.39
CA ALA A 172 -6.12 -6.66 2.84
C ALA A 172 -5.96 -6.67 4.37
N ALA A 173 -7.08 -6.64 5.13
CA ALA A 173 -7.05 -6.72 6.58
C ALA A 173 -6.44 -8.04 7.07
N ALA A 174 -6.78 -9.15 6.44
CA ALA A 174 -6.29 -10.46 6.84
C ALA A 174 -4.75 -10.53 6.85
N TYR A 175 -4.09 -10.24 5.74
CA TYR A 175 -2.62 -10.34 5.71
C TYR A 175 -1.93 -9.22 6.49
N SER A 176 -2.52 -8.01 6.54
CA SER A 176 -1.93 -6.89 7.28
C SER A 176 -1.95 -7.11 8.78
N LEU A 177 -3.08 -7.60 9.34
CA LEU A 177 -3.22 -7.83 10.78
C LEU A 177 -2.33 -8.96 11.28
N TRP A 178 -2.23 -10.05 10.53
CA TRP A 178 -1.43 -11.20 10.97
C TRP A 178 0.05 -11.14 10.58
N GLY A 179 0.36 -10.46 9.49
CA GLY A 179 1.71 -10.48 8.94
C GLY A 179 2.57 -9.25 9.24
N GLY A 180 1.94 -8.11 9.50
CA GLY A 180 2.66 -6.83 9.62
C GLY A 180 3.36 -6.43 8.32
N LEU A 181 4.37 -5.55 8.42
CA LEU A 181 5.11 -5.05 7.26
C LEU A 181 5.80 -6.17 6.46
N ALA A 182 6.28 -7.22 7.13
CA ALA A 182 6.96 -8.32 6.45
C ALA A 182 6.05 -9.13 5.51
N ALA A 183 4.75 -9.15 5.76
CA ALA A 183 3.78 -9.81 4.87
C ALA A 183 3.26 -8.88 3.77
N VAL A 184 3.33 -7.58 3.99
CA VAL A 184 2.85 -6.56 3.03
C VAL A 184 3.92 -6.21 2.00
N ALA A 185 5.21 -6.25 2.38
CA ALA A 185 6.36 -5.98 1.51
C ALA A 185 6.69 -7.13 0.57
#